data_24c9899641e6eb89ae96ab21d5d85e7a
#
_entry.id   24c9899641e6eb89ae96ab21d5d85e7a
#
_cell.length_a   1.000
_cell.length_b   1.000
_cell.length_c   1.000
_cell.angle_alpha   90.00
_cell.angle_beta   90.00
_cell.angle_gamma   90.00
#
_symmetry.space_group_name_H-M   'P 1'
#
loop_
_entity.id
_entity.type
_entity.pdbx_description
1 polymer ?
#
loop_
_entity_poly.entity_id
_entity_poly.type
_entity_poly.pdbx_seq_one_letter_code
_entity_poly.pdbx_strand_id
1 'polypeptide(L)'
;MKQKWPILIFSALLTAFIVLAGIWGNAQFQQLPSGGVLTAQQAAKGIAPDGWRQEAPGQWHFTFTAGEDLSSLTLCVTNTAAPLEVERLTDLARSGELYALDVTPGETVELVFACRRSPQIWLMSSAFADRAFRFRTLTQLITLTAFVTMGVVVLALYHYKHQPELGYFLLYLVIMSAWALMVFFFPAIRSGPLQLVLRSFFAFTVLASALLAAGLLGMELPRSGRGLLGLIAGCAVFFLLGMNDYPPLRFGILATGMFFCLYLLMAAVKAGYEGAGLMLLPCAVTTGFRIWALLPGLDSPFFVESVPFYLLRCSRLYDLPFAIGCMVFVCRRFALLFDRTEQLARELDARVAERTKELTAETDARKSMMLNIFHDLRSPLFAVSNGLETLESAPEALPALLPALRQRVEFLRRLTEDLFLAAKLEQKQLLLNEDRAALNEEAAAVCAACQSEADQKGVALCLSADVLLPVWGDSVRLQQILQNLVTNAIHYTPAGGSIHVVCRAEGGTACVSVQDTGCGIAPEDQGAVFDRYFHTSADKKHDSTGLGLTIAQELAHLHHGEITLQSEVGKGSMFTLRLPLLTD
;
A
#
# COMPACT_ATOMS: atom_id res chain seq x y z
N MET A 1 18.41 -6.12 13.24
CA MET A 1 18.36 -5.77 14.66
C MET A 1 19.54 -4.92 15.14
N LYS A 2 20.80 -5.18 14.76
CA LYS A 2 22.00 -4.43 15.28
C LYS A 2 22.03 -2.92 14.94
N GLN A 3 21.39 -2.46 13.85
CA GLN A 3 21.41 -1.05 13.41
C GLN A 3 20.49 -0.10 14.20
N LYS A 4 19.57 -0.60 15.03
CA LYS A 4 18.57 0.24 15.74
C LYS A 4 19.01 0.66 17.15
N TRP A 5 19.93 -0.04 17.76
CA TRP A 5 20.45 0.26 19.09
C TRP A 5 21.08 1.65 19.25
N PRO A 6 21.86 2.16 18.28
CA PRO A 6 22.45 3.50 18.43
C PRO A 6 21.41 4.61 18.56
N ILE A 7 20.31 4.55 17.80
CA ILE A 7 19.23 5.57 17.88
C ILE A 7 18.52 5.52 19.23
N LEU A 8 18.26 4.32 19.76
CA LEU A 8 17.63 4.14 21.07
C LEU A 8 18.49 4.70 22.20
N ILE A 9 19.77 4.33 22.22
CA ILE A 9 20.73 4.80 23.21
C ILE A 9 20.92 6.31 23.09
N PHE A 10 21.09 6.84 21.89
CA PHE A 10 21.27 8.28 21.65
C PHE A 10 20.07 9.09 22.12
N SER A 11 18.84 8.63 21.86
CA SER A 11 17.62 9.31 22.30
C SER A 11 17.50 9.36 23.82
N ALA A 12 17.83 8.26 24.51
CA ALA A 12 17.82 8.20 25.95
C ALA A 12 18.91 9.11 26.58
N LEU A 13 20.12 9.08 26.01
CA LEU A 13 21.24 9.93 26.47
C LEU A 13 20.95 11.42 26.19
N LEU A 14 20.33 11.75 25.07
CA LEU A 14 19.96 13.12 24.75
C LEU A 14 18.92 13.67 25.74
N THR A 15 17.90 12.87 26.07
CA THR A 15 16.91 13.26 27.08
C THR A 15 17.59 13.51 28.45
N ALA A 16 18.45 12.59 28.90
CA ALA A 16 19.18 12.72 30.14
C ALA A 16 20.11 13.95 30.13
N PHE A 17 20.82 14.19 29.02
CA PHE A 17 21.69 15.36 28.84
C PHE A 17 20.92 16.67 28.97
N ILE A 18 19.76 16.81 28.33
CA ILE A 18 18.92 18.02 28.40
C ILE A 18 18.49 18.27 29.85
N VAL A 19 18.05 17.22 30.56
CA VAL A 19 17.64 17.36 31.99
C VAL A 19 18.81 17.76 32.86
N LEU A 20 19.96 17.09 32.75
CA LEU A 20 21.16 17.37 33.52
C LEU A 20 21.73 18.77 33.22
N ALA A 21 21.78 19.16 31.96
CA ALA A 21 22.20 20.51 31.57
C ALA A 21 21.28 21.58 32.15
N GLY A 22 19.97 21.31 32.20
CA GLY A 22 19.00 22.18 32.85
C GLY A 22 19.25 22.32 34.37
N ILE A 23 19.51 21.21 35.06
CA ILE A 23 19.82 21.20 36.49
C ILE A 23 21.13 21.95 36.77
N TRP A 24 22.19 21.67 36.01
CA TRP A 24 23.49 22.31 36.14
C TRP A 24 23.40 23.82 35.93
N GLY A 25 22.72 24.24 34.86
CA GLY A 25 22.53 25.65 34.58
C GLY A 25 21.79 26.38 35.71
N ASN A 26 20.80 25.73 36.35
CA ASN A 26 20.10 26.33 37.51
C ASN A 26 20.99 26.49 38.73
N ALA A 27 21.97 25.62 38.93
CA ALA A 27 22.92 25.71 40.05
C ALA A 27 23.92 26.88 39.93
N GLN A 28 24.02 27.51 38.72
CA GLN A 28 24.95 28.63 38.47
C GLN A 28 24.35 30.01 38.80
N PHE A 29 23.11 30.08 39.27
CA PHE A 29 22.50 31.37 39.61
C PHE A 29 23.11 32.03 40.82
N GLN A 30 23.41 33.32 40.64
CA GLN A 30 23.77 34.18 41.77
C GLN A 30 22.50 34.50 42.58
N GLN A 31 22.60 34.38 43.89
CA GLN A 31 21.57 34.77 44.83
C GLN A 31 21.99 36.04 45.55
N LEU A 32 21.05 36.96 45.75
CA LEU A 32 21.26 38.16 46.54
C LEU A 32 20.81 37.88 47.97
N PRO A 33 21.73 37.85 48.97
CA PRO A 33 21.34 37.68 50.35
C PRO A 33 20.57 38.89 50.89
N SER A 34 19.66 38.69 51.83
CA SER A 34 18.94 39.78 52.49
C SER A 34 19.93 40.75 53.13
N GLY A 35 19.77 42.07 52.91
CA GLY A 35 20.70 43.10 53.29
C GLY A 35 21.92 43.24 52.36
N GLY A 36 22.01 42.51 51.25
CA GLY A 36 23.08 42.59 50.27
C GLY A 36 22.96 43.81 49.37
N VAL A 37 24.07 44.18 48.71
CA VAL A 37 24.11 45.28 47.75
C VAL A 37 23.85 44.74 46.35
N LEU A 38 22.86 45.31 45.63
CA LEU A 38 22.50 44.97 44.27
C LEU A 38 23.19 45.95 43.29
N THR A 39 24.12 45.45 42.51
CA THR A 39 24.81 46.25 41.48
C THR A 39 24.06 46.22 40.13
N ALA A 40 24.29 47.23 39.30
CA ALA A 40 23.72 47.28 37.94
C ALA A 40 24.16 46.07 37.08
N GLN A 41 25.37 45.54 37.27
CA GLN A 41 25.86 44.36 36.59
C GLN A 41 25.10 43.09 36.97
N GLN A 42 24.74 42.95 38.26
CA GLN A 42 23.92 41.84 38.77
C GLN A 42 22.47 41.95 38.25
N ALA A 43 21.90 43.15 38.30
CA ALA A 43 20.57 43.43 37.75
C ALA A 43 20.49 43.21 36.22
N ALA A 44 21.57 43.50 35.48
CA ALA A 44 21.64 43.23 34.04
C ALA A 44 21.61 41.72 33.69
N LYS A 45 21.98 40.87 34.62
CA LYS A 45 21.92 39.39 34.45
C LYS A 45 20.66 38.75 35.07
N GLY A 46 19.95 39.50 35.92
CA GLY A 46 18.85 39.03 36.73
C GLY A 46 19.35 38.23 37.94
N ILE A 47 18.87 38.57 39.10
CA ILE A 47 19.28 37.95 40.38
C ILE A 47 18.06 37.59 41.21
N ALA A 48 18.10 36.44 41.88
CA ALA A 48 17.05 36.01 42.80
C ALA A 48 17.35 36.41 44.24
N PRO A 49 16.41 37.01 44.98
CA PRO A 49 16.53 37.24 46.40
C PRO A 49 16.63 35.91 47.18
N ASP A 50 17.52 35.84 48.17
CA ASP A 50 17.67 34.74 49.10
C ASP A 50 17.60 35.23 50.54
N GLY A 51 17.13 34.42 51.46
CA GLY A 51 17.01 34.80 52.87
C GLY A 51 15.74 35.58 53.20
N TRP A 52 14.62 35.29 52.54
CA TRP A 52 13.30 35.83 52.88
C TRP A 52 12.95 35.60 54.34
N ARG A 53 12.52 36.63 55.06
CA ARG A 53 12.05 36.54 56.44
C ARG A 53 10.54 36.58 56.49
N GLN A 54 9.93 35.69 57.26
CA GLN A 54 8.49 35.70 57.49
C GLN A 54 8.22 36.39 58.83
N GLU A 55 7.62 37.59 58.78
CA GLU A 55 7.31 38.36 60.00
C GLU A 55 5.91 38.07 60.52
N ALA A 56 4.98 37.76 59.59
CA ALA A 56 3.64 37.32 59.95
C ALA A 56 3.22 36.13 59.05
N PRO A 57 2.23 35.31 59.45
CA PRO A 57 1.76 34.23 58.59
C PRO A 57 1.34 34.71 57.20
N GLY A 58 2.08 34.30 56.16
CA GLY A 58 1.84 34.69 54.80
C GLY A 58 2.45 36.03 54.36
N GLN A 59 3.19 36.73 55.21
CA GLN A 59 3.93 37.94 54.87
C GLN A 59 5.43 37.67 54.84
N TRP A 60 6.07 37.98 53.71
CA TRP A 60 7.49 37.75 53.48
C TRP A 60 8.21 39.05 53.21
N HIS A 61 9.29 39.30 53.92
CA HIS A 61 10.10 40.48 53.86
C HIS A 61 11.49 40.18 53.31
N PHE A 62 11.99 41.07 52.42
CA PHE A 62 13.33 41.02 51.88
C PHE A 62 13.88 42.44 51.74
N THR A 63 15.08 42.68 52.22
CA THR A 63 15.75 43.97 52.12
C THR A 63 16.98 43.87 51.25
N PHE A 64 17.27 44.90 50.49
CA PHE A 64 18.53 45.06 49.74
C PHE A 64 18.91 46.52 49.65
N THR A 65 20.19 46.81 49.41
CA THR A 65 20.67 48.17 49.13
C THR A 65 20.97 48.32 47.66
N ALA A 66 20.45 49.38 47.01
CA ALA A 66 20.74 49.68 45.63
C ALA A 66 22.19 50.18 45.49
N GLY A 67 22.95 49.62 44.54
CA GLY A 67 24.29 50.07 44.22
C GLY A 67 24.29 51.50 43.65
N GLU A 68 25.46 52.19 43.72
CA GLU A 68 25.60 53.57 43.21
C GLU A 68 25.34 53.74 41.73
N ASP A 69 25.37 52.66 40.97
CA ASP A 69 25.15 52.56 39.53
C ASP A 69 23.72 52.16 39.12
N LEU A 70 22.80 51.98 40.09
CA LEU A 70 21.45 51.46 39.87
C LEU A 70 20.41 52.59 40.04
N SER A 71 19.70 52.91 38.96
CA SER A 71 18.66 53.96 38.94
C SER A 71 17.24 53.42 38.70
N SER A 72 17.10 52.24 38.12
CA SER A 72 15.80 51.64 37.85
C SER A 72 15.90 50.10 37.90
N LEU A 73 14.89 49.51 38.43
CA LEU A 73 14.80 48.04 38.60
C LEU A 73 13.44 47.54 38.11
N THR A 74 13.42 46.34 37.59
CA THR A 74 12.18 45.65 37.29
C THR A 74 12.13 44.36 38.11
N LEU A 75 11.04 44.16 38.84
CA LEU A 75 10.74 42.94 39.54
C LEU A 75 9.91 42.04 38.66
N CYS A 76 10.37 40.81 38.46
CA CYS A 76 9.57 39.74 37.88
C CYS A 76 9.10 38.78 38.95
N VAL A 77 7.81 38.68 39.14
CA VAL A 77 7.19 37.80 40.16
C VAL A 77 6.72 36.53 39.45
N THR A 78 7.29 35.39 39.79
CA THR A 78 7.03 34.12 39.09
C THR A 78 6.02 33.18 39.77
N ASN A 79 5.61 33.46 40.98
CA ASN A 79 4.59 32.72 41.71
C ASN A 79 3.40 33.62 42.09
N THR A 80 2.40 33.05 42.75
CA THR A 80 1.15 33.75 43.15
C THR A 80 1.33 34.78 44.27
N ALA A 81 2.52 35.36 44.41
CA ALA A 81 2.77 36.41 45.37
C ALA A 81 2.19 37.75 44.91
N ALA A 82 1.46 38.43 45.74
CA ALA A 82 1.00 39.80 45.49
C ALA A 82 1.85 40.74 46.38
N PRO A 83 2.37 41.86 45.83
CA PRO A 83 3.04 42.86 46.64
C PRO A 83 2.03 43.48 47.60
N LEU A 84 2.35 43.50 48.89
CA LEU A 84 1.45 43.99 49.93
C LEU A 84 1.55 45.52 50.10
N GLU A 85 2.77 46.07 50.08
CA GLU A 85 3.04 47.50 50.23
C GLU A 85 4.40 47.82 49.65
N VAL A 86 4.46 48.32 48.44
CA VAL A 86 5.56 49.14 48.01
C VAL A 86 4.93 50.35 47.28
N GLU A 87 4.89 51.50 47.92
CA GLU A 87 4.29 52.75 47.41
C GLU A 87 4.86 53.20 46.04
N ARG A 88 5.88 52.51 45.52
CA ARG A 88 6.63 52.85 44.31
C ARG A 88 6.60 51.79 43.25
N LEU A 89 5.81 50.71 43.38
CA LEU A 89 5.71 49.68 42.36
C LEU A 89 4.68 50.03 41.32
N THR A 90 5.11 50.19 40.07
CA THR A 90 4.23 50.35 38.94
C THR A 90 4.12 49.04 38.16
N ASP A 91 2.92 48.48 38.03
CA ASP A 91 2.67 47.30 37.18
C ASP A 91 2.83 47.64 35.70
N LEU A 92 3.95 47.26 35.10
CA LEU A 92 4.31 47.58 33.72
C LEU A 92 3.44 46.89 32.67
N ALA A 93 2.85 45.77 33.01
CA ALA A 93 2.15 44.91 32.06
C ALA A 93 0.66 44.71 32.39
N ARG A 94 0.13 45.33 33.46
CA ARG A 94 -1.18 45.04 34.08
C ARG A 94 -1.41 43.53 34.30
N SER A 95 -0.32 42.79 34.43
CA SER A 95 -0.29 41.32 34.45
C SER A 95 0.08 40.77 35.83
N GLY A 96 0.48 41.60 36.78
CA GLY A 96 1.01 41.16 38.06
C GLY A 96 2.31 40.39 37.96
N GLU A 97 3.02 40.46 36.83
CA GLU A 97 4.29 39.75 36.63
C GLU A 97 5.50 40.65 36.65
N LEU A 98 5.37 41.85 36.09
CA LEU A 98 6.46 42.82 35.98
C LEU A 98 6.09 44.11 36.64
N TYR A 99 6.87 44.48 37.64
CA TYR A 99 6.73 45.74 38.36
C TYR A 99 7.97 46.59 38.19
N ALA A 100 7.80 47.83 37.76
CA ALA A 100 8.89 48.80 37.81
C ALA A 100 9.06 49.28 39.25
N LEU A 101 10.30 49.42 39.63
CA LEU A 101 10.70 49.97 40.92
C LEU A 101 11.78 51.03 40.63
N ASP A 102 11.44 52.28 40.92
CA ASP A 102 12.41 53.34 40.90
C ASP A 102 13.23 53.31 42.20
N VAL A 103 14.55 53.21 42.07
CA VAL A 103 15.48 53.14 43.17
C VAL A 103 16.48 54.27 43.09
N THR A 104 16.84 54.86 44.21
CA THR A 104 17.93 55.83 44.26
C THR A 104 19.24 55.13 44.68
N PRO A 105 20.38 55.50 44.06
CA PRO A 105 21.69 54.95 44.42
C PRO A 105 21.93 54.99 45.93
N GLY A 106 22.36 53.89 46.54
CA GLY A 106 22.60 53.79 47.97
C GLY A 106 21.36 53.60 48.86
N GLU A 107 20.14 53.57 48.28
CA GLU A 107 18.89 53.38 49.03
C GLU A 107 18.74 51.93 49.48
N THR A 108 18.30 51.75 50.73
CA THR A 108 17.87 50.41 51.19
C THR A 108 16.39 50.23 50.93
N VAL A 109 16.07 49.27 50.10
CA VAL A 109 14.71 48.95 49.64
C VAL A 109 14.21 47.70 50.41
N GLU A 110 13.01 47.79 50.98
CA GLU A 110 12.30 46.69 51.54
C GLU A 110 11.17 46.23 50.64
N LEU A 111 11.13 44.91 50.34
CA LEU A 111 10.07 44.26 49.55
C LEU A 111 9.21 43.41 50.47
N VAL A 112 7.91 43.65 50.47
CA VAL A 112 6.93 42.89 51.26
C VAL A 112 5.91 42.21 50.35
N PHE A 113 5.78 40.91 50.47
CA PHE A 113 4.87 40.12 49.65
C PHE A 113 3.93 39.26 50.50
N ALA A 114 2.65 39.22 50.07
CA ALA A 114 1.66 38.30 50.62
C ALA A 114 1.60 37.01 49.83
N CYS A 115 2.06 35.90 50.39
CA CYS A 115 1.91 34.58 49.80
C CYS A 115 2.08 33.46 50.83
N ARG A 116 1.48 32.29 50.55
CA ARG A 116 1.55 31.11 51.42
C ARG A 116 2.96 30.50 51.53
N ARG A 117 3.82 30.73 50.53
CA ARG A 117 5.22 30.23 50.45
C ARG A 117 6.15 31.40 50.17
N SER A 118 7.45 31.20 50.34
CA SER A 118 8.43 32.23 50.02
C SER A 118 8.26 32.73 48.58
N PRO A 119 8.27 34.05 48.37
CA PRO A 119 8.12 34.64 47.04
C PRO A 119 9.26 34.20 46.12
N GLN A 120 8.92 33.89 44.92
CA GLN A 120 9.90 33.68 43.83
C GLN A 120 9.93 34.92 42.96
N ILE A 121 10.91 35.75 43.16
CA ILE A 121 11.07 37.04 42.54
C ILE A 121 12.45 37.11 41.89
N TRP A 122 12.51 37.90 40.83
CA TRP A 122 13.75 38.22 40.14
C TRP A 122 13.89 39.73 40.08
N LEU A 123 15.05 40.20 40.47
CA LEU A 123 15.45 41.59 40.35
C LEU A 123 16.28 41.73 39.08
N MET A 124 15.91 42.67 38.21
CA MET A 124 16.55 42.82 36.89
C MET A 124 16.53 44.27 36.40
N SER A 125 17.44 44.62 35.51
CA SER A 125 17.38 45.91 34.82
C SER A 125 16.17 46.00 33.86
N SER A 126 15.58 47.15 33.75
CA SER A 126 14.42 47.38 32.87
C SER A 126 14.69 47.01 31.41
N ALA A 127 15.90 47.33 30.92
CA ALA A 127 16.31 46.94 29.55
C ALA A 127 16.40 45.44 29.34
N PHE A 128 16.74 44.68 30.40
CA PHE A 128 16.78 43.24 30.35
C PHE A 128 15.36 42.64 30.39
N ALA A 129 14.52 43.14 31.28
CA ALA A 129 13.12 42.73 31.41
C ALA A 129 12.36 42.90 30.07
N ASP A 130 12.55 44.06 29.43
CA ASP A 130 11.97 44.40 28.14
C ASP A 130 12.39 43.43 27.01
N ARG A 131 13.69 43.09 26.95
CA ARG A 131 14.19 42.12 25.93
C ARG A 131 13.64 40.74 26.20
N ALA A 132 13.64 40.29 27.42
CA ALA A 132 13.12 38.99 27.79
C ALA A 132 11.62 38.84 27.51
N PHE A 133 10.84 39.91 27.76
CA PHE A 133 9.40 39.94 27.48
C PHE A 133 9.10 39.93 25.99
N ARG A 134 9.75 40.80 25.21
CA ARG A 134 9.59 40.81 23.73
C ARG A 134 9.95 39.47 23.11
N PHE A 135 11.02 38.88 23.59
CA PHE A 135 11.49 37.58 23.12
C PHE A 135 10.49 36.44 23.47
N ARG A 136 9.96 36.44 24.69
CA ARG A 136 8.91 35.50 25.10
C ARG A 136 7.66 35.60 24.19
N THR A 137 7.20 36.84 23.95
CA THR A 137 6.03 37.07 23.12
C THR A 137 6.25 36.61 21.67
N LEU A 138 7.42 36.95 21.08
CA LEU A 138 7.75 36.52 19.72
C LEU A 138 7.78 35.00 19.57
N THR A 139 8.41 34.31 20.52
CA THR A 139 8.53 32.86 20.45
C THR A 139 7.21 32.15 20.70
N GLN A 140 6.33 32.69 21.55
CA GLN A 140 4.95 32.21 21.72
C GLN A 140 4.13 32.38 20.44
N LEU A 141 4.27 33.51 19.77
CA LEU A 141 3.60 33.77 18.47
C LEU A 141 4.09 32.79 17.40
N ILE A 142 5.40 32.56 17.30
CA ILE A 142 5.98 31.58 16.37
C ILE A 142 5.41 30.18 16.64
N THR A 143 5.35 29.78 17.91
CA THR A 143 4.83 28.46 18.31
C THR A 143 3.35 28.31 17.94
N LEU A 144 2.53 29.31 18.26
CA LEU A 144 1.10 29.33 17.91
C LEU A 144 0.91 29.23 16.40
N THR A 145 1.60 30.10 15.64
CA THR A 145 1.51 30.11 14.17
C THR A 145 1.90 28.75 13.57
N ALA A 146 2.97 28.13 14.08
CA ALA A 146 3.42 26.83 13.61
C ALA A 146 2.38 25.73 13.86
N PHE A 147 1.77 25.67 15.06
CA PHE A 147 0.72 24.67 15.33
C PHE A 147 -0.53 24.90 14.48
N VAL A 148 -0.96 26.15 14.33
CA VAL A 148 -2.15 26.47 13.52
C VAL A 148 -1.90 26.12 12.04
N THR A 149 -0.75 26.50 11.47
CA THR A 149 -0.44 26.19 10.07
C THR A 149 -0.32 24.68 9.84
N MET A 150 0.35 23.95 10.72
CA MET A 150 0.36 22.49 10.65
C MET A 150 -1.05 21.91 10.76
N GLY A 151 -1.89 22.46 11.63
CA GLY A 151 -3.29 22.03 11.81
C GLY A 151 -4.11 22.21 10.53
N VAL A 152 -3.96 23.33 9.83
CA VAL A 152 -4.65 23.58 8.55
C VAL A 152 -4.21 22.57 7.48
N VAL A 153 -2.91 22.29 7.38
CA VAL A 153 -2.38 21.30 6.42
C VAL A 153 -2.92 19.90 6.73
N VAL A 154 -2.88 19.49 8.00
CA VAL A 154 -3.36 18.16 8.41
C VAL A 154 -4.88 18.05 8.23
N LEU A 155 -5.64 19.12 8.49
CA LEU A 155 -7.08 19.17 8.24
C LEU A 155 -7.39 18.97 6.75
N ALA A 156 -6.66 19.65 5.86
CA ALA A 156 -6.81 19.48 4.42
C ALA A 156 -6.50 18.04 3.98
N LEU A 157 -5.43 17.44 4.50
CA LEU A 157 -5.08 16.04 4.24
C LEU A 157 -6.14 15.07 4.78
N TYR A 158 -6.68 15.33 5.97
CA TYR A 158 -7.73 14.53 6.57
C TYR A 158 -9.02 14.58 5.76
N HIS A 159 -9.41 15.79 5.30
CA HIS A 159 -10.59 15.96 4.44
C HIS A 159 -10.47 15.16 3.14
N TYR A 160 -9.26 15.11 2.56
CA TYR A 160 -9.01 14.40 1.30
C TYR A 160 -8.97 12.87 1.46
N LYS A 161 -8.41 12.34 2.57
CA LYS A 161 -8.13 10.90 2.71
C LYS A 161 -8.90 10.21 3.84
N HIS A 162 -9.55 10.92 4.76
CA HIS A 162 -10.32 10.40 5.91
C HIS A 162 -9.61 9.29 6.73
N GLN A 163 -8.28 9.37 6.84
CA GLN A 163 -7.50 8.38 7.61
C GLN A 163 -7.57 8.69 9.10
N PRO A 164 -7.89 7.71 9.98
CA PRO A 164 -8.03 7.92 11.42
C PRO A 164 -6.74 8.43 12.07
N GLU A 165 -5.57 8.04 11.52
CA GLU A 165 -4.26 8.50 12.02
C GLU A 165 -4.09 10.03 11.89
N LEU A 166 -4.57 10.63 10.80
CA LEU A 166 -4.60 12.08 10.62
C LEU A 166 -5.54 12.76 11.62
N GLY A 167 -6.63 12.10 12.01
CA GLY A 167 -7.55 12.56 13.04
C GLY A 167 -6.86 12.71 14.41
N TYR A 168 -6.03 11.75 14.81
CA TYR A 168 -5.24 11.85 16.04
C TYR A 168 -4.25 13.01 15.99
N PHE A 169 -3.60 13.21 14.82
CA PHE A 169 -2.66 14.33 14.67
C PHE A 169 -3.37 15.68 14.67
N LEU A 170 -4.50 15.78 14.01
CA LEU A 170 -5.32 16.99 14.04
C LEU A 170 -5.77 17.33 15.47
N LEU A 171 -6.27 16.34 16.22
CA LEU A 171 -6.67 16.50 17.62
C LEU A 171 -5.50 17.02 18.47
N TYR A 172 -4.32 16.44 18.30
CA TYR A 172 -3.11 16.90 18.99
C TYR A 172 -2.80 18.38 18.67
N LEU A 173 -2.80 18.76 17.40
CA LEU A 173 -2.51 20.13 16.96
C LEU A 173 -3.55 21.13 17.45
N VAL A 174 -4.83 20.74 17.49
CA VAL A 174 -5.91 21.57 18.06
C VAL A 174 -5.67 21.82 19.56
N ILE A 175 -5.34 20.76 20.33
CA ILE A 175 -5.03 20.87 21.75
C ILE A 175 -3.82 21.78 21.97
N MET A 176 -2.75 21.60 21.18
CA MET A 176 -1.53 22.40 21.28
C MET A 176 -1.76 23.87 20.89
N SER A 177 -2.55 24.12 19.84
CA SER A 177 -2.92 25.47 19.40
C SER A 177 -3.78 26.18 20.45
N ALA A 178 -4.77 25.49 21.00
CA ALA A 178 -5.64 26.03 22.05
C ALA A 178 -4.80 26.40 23.29
N TRP A 179 -3.84 25.54 23.64
CA TRP A 179 -2.97 25.81 24.74
C TRP A 179 -1.99 26.96 24.49
N ALA A 180 -1.36 27.02 23.31
CA ALA A 180 -0.50 28.11 22.92
C ALA A 180 -1.26 29.44 22.89
N LEU A 181 -2.48 29.45 22.38
CA LEU A 181 -3.38 30.59 22.38
C LEU A 181 -3.69 31.07 23.79
N MET A 182 -4.03 30.14 24.70
CA MET A 182 -4.36 30.46 26.08
C MET A 182 -3.13 31.05 26.81
N VAL A 183 -1.95 30.50 26.61
CA VAL A 183 -0.70 31.03 27.20
C VAL A 183 -0.33 32.39 26.63
N PHE A 184 -0.65 32.63 25.34
CA PHE A 184 -0.37 33.92 24.68
C PHE A 184 -1.27 35.05 25.20
N PHE A 185 -2.60 34.82 25.25
CA PHE A 185 -3.55 35.85 25.64
C PHE A 185 -3.71 36.04 27.16
N PHE A 186 -3.38 35.03 27.96
CA PHE A 186 -3.61 35.06 29.39
C PHE A 186 -2.32 34.80 30.21
N PRO A 187 -1.22 35.51 29.94
CA PRO A 187 0.04 35.29 30.66
C PRO A 187 -0.04 35.64 32.16
N ALA A 188 -0.99 36.50 32.53
CA ALA A 188 -1.14 37.07 33.85
C ALA A 188 -2.08 36.30 34.78
N ILE A 189 -2.75 35.24 34.29
CA ILE A 189 -3.72 34.52 35.13
C ILE A 189 -2.99 33.59 36.08
N ARG A 190 -2.75 34.10 37.29
CA ARG A 190 -2.05 33.39 38.36
C ARG A 190 -2.97 32.80 39.42
N SER A 191 -4.22 33.21 39.47
CA SER A 191 -5.23 32.74 40.41
C SER A 191 -6.59 32.52 39.75
N GLY A 192 -7.40 31.70 40.39
CA GLY A 192 -8.78 31.45 39.92
C GLY A 192 -8.93 30.25 38.98
N PRO A 193 -10.17 30.03 38.47
CA PRO A 193 -10.53 28.84 37.73
C PRO A 193 -9.76 28.66 36.42
N LEU A 194 -9.30 29.75 35.80
CA LEU A 194 -8.57 29.68 34.55
C LEU A 194 -7.15 29.12 34.71
N GLN A 195 -6.51 29.32 35.86
CA GLN A 195 -5.22 28.70 36.21
C GLN A 195 -5.38 27.16 36.34
N LEU A 196 -6.49 26.70 36.89
CA LEU A 196 -6.79 25.26 36.98
C LEU A 196 -6.92 24.64 35.56
N VAL A 197 -7.61 25.33 34.65
CA VAL A 197 -7.71 24.94 33.26
C VAL A 197 -6.33 24.86 32.60
N LEU A 198 -5.48 25.88 32.78
CA LEU A 198 -4.10 25.90 32.25
C LEU A 198 -3.26 24.71 32.71
N ARG A 199 -3.36 24.37 33.97
CA ARG A 199 -2.61 23.21 34.56
C ARG A 199 -3.13 21.88 34.02
N SER A 200 -4.43 21.77 33.85
CA SER A 200 -5.06 20.57 33.26
C SER A 200 -4.69 20.38 31.80
N PHE A 201 -4.59 21.46 31.03
CA PHE A 201 -4.12 21.39 29.62
C PHE A 201 -2.75 20.78 29.49
N PHE A 202 -1.85 21.00 30.43
CA PHE A 202 -0.53 20.36 30.39
C PHE A 202 -0.63 18.83 30.46
N ALA A 203 -1.50 18.29 31.31
CA ALA A 203 -1.76 16.85 31.36
C ALA A 203 -2.41 16.34 30.07
N PHE A 204 -3.34 17.11 29.47
CA PHE A 204 -3.94 16.78 28.18
C PHE A 204 -2.91 16.77 27.04
N THR A 205 -1.89 17.64 27.04
CA THR A 205 -0.83 17.60 26.02
C THR A 205 0.04 16.35 26.12
N VAL A 206 0.30 15.86 27.33
CA VAL A 206 1.02 14.59 27.54
C VAL A 206 0.19 13.40 27.05
N LEU A 207 -1.09 13.36 27.42
CA LEU A 207 -2.04 12.36 26.96
C LEU A 207 -2.16 12.34 25.42
N ALA A 208 -2.36 13.51 24.82
CA ALA A 208 -2.46 13.67 23.38
C ALA A 208 -1.19 13.22 22.64
N SER A 209 0.00 13.51 23.21
CA SER A 209 1.28 13.07 22.62
C SER A 209 1.40 11.55 22.58
N ALA A 210 0.98 10.85 23.65
CA ALA A 210 1.03 9.40 23.70
C ALA A 210 -0.01 8.73 22.78
N LEU A 211 -1.23 9.28 22.73
CA LEU A 211 -2.30 8.83 21.81
C LEU A 211 -1.90 9.05 20.35
N LEU A 212 -1.28 10.20 20.06
CA LEU A 212 -0.78 10.51 18.71
C LEU A 212 0.31 9.51 18.30
N ALA A 213 1.29 9.25 19.16
CA ALA A 213 2.37 8.31 18.87
C ALA A 213 1.82 6.90 18.57
N ALA A 214 0.87 6.42 19.38
CA ALA A 214 0.22 5.13 19.18
C ALA A 214 -0.65 5.12 17.90
N GLY A 215 -1.45 6.16 17.70
CA GLY A 215 -2.36 6.27 16.55
C GLY A 215 -1.63 6.36 15.21
N LEU A 216 -0.61 7.22 15.09
CA LEU A 216 0.18 7.35 13.86
C LEU A 216 0.91 6.06 13.46
N LEU A 217 1.32 5.27 14.44
CA LEU A 217 1.99 4.00 14.21
C LEU A 217 1.03 2.81 14.05
N GLY A 218 -0.28 3.03 14.26
CA GLY A 218 -1.28 1.97 14.25
C GLY A 218 -1.06 0.91 15.35
N MET A 219 -0.49 1.32 16.49
CA MET A 219 -0.15 0.42 17.59
C MET A 219 -1.34 0.24 18.55
N GLU A 220 -1.66 -1.00 18.88
CA GLU A 220 -2.54 -1.26 20.00
C GLU A 220 -1.83 -0.99 21.34
N LEU A 221 -2.42 -0.11 22.15
CA LEU A 221 -1.89 0.18 23.46
C LEU A 221 -2.04 -1.04 24.40
N PRO A 222 -0.96 -1.46 25.08
CA PRO A 222 -1.03 -2.54 26.07
C PRO A 222 -1.97 -2.16 27.22
N ARG A 223 -2.54 -3.15 27.92
CA ARG A 223 -3.50 -2.89 29.04
C ARG A 223 -2.92 -1.96 30.09
N SER A 224 -1.64 -2.13 30.46
CA SER A 224 -0.91 -1.24 31.37
C SER A 224 -0.81 0.19 30.83
N GLY A 225 -0.58 0.37 29.53
CA GLY A 225 -0.52 1.67 28.88
C GLY A 225 -1.87 2.38 28.90
N ARG A 226 -2.96 1.67 28.63
CA ARG A 226 -4.32 2.22 28.74
C ARG A 226 -4.65 2.65 30.17
N GLY A 227 -4.24 1.87 31.15
CA GLY A 227 -4.37 2.23 32.57
C GLY A 227 -3.61 3.49 32.93
N LEU A 228 -2.36 3.63 32.45
CA LEU A 228 -1.55 4.83 32.67
C LEU A 228 -2.15 6.08 32.01
N LEU A 229 -2.65 5.97 30.78
CA LEU A 229 -3.34 7.08 30.11
C LEU A 229 -4.63 7.46 30.83
N GLY A 230 -5.38 6.49 31.36
CA GLY A 230 -6.53 6.73 32.22
C GLY A 230 -6.15 7.48 33.50
N LEU A 231 -5.01 7.13 34.12
CA LEU A 231 -4.50 7.84 35.28
C LEU A 231 -4.13 9.30 34.96
N ILE A 232 -3.45 9.55 33.82
CA ILE A 232 -3.09 10.92 33.39
C ILE A 232 -4.35 11.73 33.09
N ALA A 233 -5.36 11.13 32.45
CA ALA A 233 -6.67 11.77 32.21
C ALA A 233 -7.38 12.08 33.53
N GLY A 234 -7.36 11.16 34.48
CA GLY A 234 -7.88 11.38 35.85
C GLY A 234 -7.18 12.52 36.57
N CYS A 235 -5.85 12.64 36.43
CA CYS A 235 -5.09 13.76 36.96
C CYS A 235 -5.47 15.10 36.30
N ALA A 236 -5.75 15.13 35.00
CA ALA A 236 -6.22 16.34 34.34
C ALA A 236 -7.55 16.82 34.93
N VAL A 237 -8.48 15.89 35.18
CA VAL A 237 -9.76 16.20 35.85
C VAL A 237 -9.54 16.64 37.31
N PHE A 238 -8.66 15.95 38.04
CA PHE A 238 -8.31 16.31 39.41
C PHE A 238 -7.73 17.72 39.52
N PHE A 239 -6.91 18.14 38.54
CA PHE A 239 -6.42 19.51 38.49
C PHE A 239 -7.50 20.54 38.16
N LEU A 240 -8.49 20.19 37.34
CA LEU A 240 -9.66 21.03 37.06
C LEU A 240 -10.50 21.27 38.32
N LEU A 241 -10.59 20.28 39.21
CA LEU A 241 -11.31 20.40 40.48
C LEU A 241 -10.57 21.18 41.56
N GLY A 242 -9.38 21.73 41.27
CA GLY A 242 -8.62 22.54 42.17
C GLY A 242 -7.84 21.77 43.26
N MET A 243 -7.83 20.44 43.21
CA MET A 243 -7.16 19.57 44.21
C MET A 243 -5.65 19.47 43.91
N ASN A 244 -4.94 20.60 43.96
CA ASN A 244 -3.61 20.75 43.35
C ASN A 244 -2.47 20.92 44.36
N ASP A 245 -2.69 20.63 45.62
CA ASP A 245 -1.77 21.03 46.70
C ASP A 245 -0.55 20.11 46.90
N TYR A 246 -0.36 19.07 46.07
CA TYR A 246 0.77 18.16 46.20
C TYR A 246 1.66 18.10 44.94
N PRO A 247 2.62 19.05 44.77
CA PRO A 247 3.47 19.15 43.59
C PRO A 247 4.25 17.88 43.22
N PRO A 248 4.79 17.09 44.19
CA PRO A 248 5.53 15.87 43.86
C PRO A 248 4.71 14.81 43.14
N LEU A 249 3.42 14.66 43.51
CA LEU A 249 2.53 13.70 42.86
C LEU A 249 2.25 14.11 41.40
N ARG A 250 2.00 15.39 41.17
CA ARG A 250 1.83 15.96 39.82
C ARG A 250 3.05 15.71 38.97
N PHE A 251 4.24 16.01 39.48
CA PHE A 251 5.51 15.79 38.82
C PHE A 251 5.69 14.31 38.44
N GLY A 252 5.48 13.41 39.39
CA GLY A 252 5.66 11.97 39.17
C GLY A 252 4.75 11.42 38.08
N ILE A 253 3.46 11.79 38.11
CA ILE A 253 2.48 11.28 37.12
C ILE A 253 2.76 11.83 35.71
N LEU A 254 3.04 13.13 35.60
CA LEU A 254 3.31 13.75 34.31
C LEU A 254 4.64 13.27 33.72
N ALA A 255 5.70 13.16 34.54
CA ALA A 255 6.99 12.61 34.10
C ALA A 255 6.84 11.16 33.62
N THR A 256 6.09 10.34 34.37
CA THR A 256 5.81 8.94 33.96
C THR A 256 5.09 8.88 32.60
N GLY A 257 4.12 9.75 32.37
CA GLY A 257 3.41 9.82 31.07
C GLY A 257 4.33 10.21 29.90
N MET A 258 5.24 11.15 30.13
CA MET A 258 6.23 11.57 29.13
C MET A 258 7.23 10.44 28.80
N PHE A 259 7.75 9.78 29.84
CA PHE A 259 8.61 8.61 29.65
C PHE A 259 7.88 7.46 28.98
N PHE A 260 6.58 7.30 29.25
CA PHE A 260 5.77 6.31 28.57
C PHE A 260 5.64 6.58 27.07
N CYS A 261 5.44 7.84 26.64
CA CYS A 261 5.43 8.21 25.22
C CYS A 261 6.78 7.86 24.54
N LEU A 262 7.90 8.20 25.20
CA LEU A 262 9.23 7.85 24.73
C LEU A 262 9.44 6.32 24.65
N TYR A 263 8.98 5.59 25.67
CA TYR A 263 9.02 4.14 25.71
C TYR A 263 8.22 3.50 24.57
N LEU A 264 7.01 3.99 24.27
CA LEU A 264 6.19 3.52 23.15
C LEU A 264 6.95 3.65 21.82
N LEU A 265 7.56 4.80 21.57
CA LEU A 265 8.33 5.02 20.35
C LEU A 265 9.60 4.16 20.29
N MET A 266 10.30 3.97 21.42
CA MET A 266 11.43 3.03 21.48
C MET A 266 11.00 1.58 21.18
N ALA A 267 9.88 1.16 21.76
CA ALA A 267 9.30 -0.17 21.50
C ALA A 267 8.90 -0.32 20.02
N ALA A 268 8.31 0.71 19.42
CA ALA A 268 7.96 0.74 18.01
C ALA A 268 9.19 0.62 17.09
N VAL A 269 10.27 1.36 17.39
CA VAL A 269 11.55 1.25 16.66
C VAL A 269 12.13 -0.16 16.79
N LYS A 270 12.08 -0.74 18.01
CA LYS A 270 12.56 -2.11 18.25
C LYS A 270 11.72 -3.15 17.49
N ALA A 271 10.40 -3.00 17.48
CA ALA A 271 9.47 -3.86 16.77
C ALA A 271 9.55 -3.72 15.23
N GLY A 272 10.17 -2.65 14.73
CA GLY A 272 10.39 -2.47 13.28
C GLY A 272 9.33 -1.63 12.58
N TYR A 273 8.48 -0.92 13.30
CA TYR A 273 7.53 -0.01 12.67
C TYR A 273 8.24 1.03 11.80
N GLU A 274 7.84 1.12 10.54
CA GLU A 274 8.45 2.05 9.59
C GLU A 274 8.23 3.51 10.03
N GLY A 275 9.32 4.29 10.01
CA GLY A 275 9.26 5.72 10.35
C GLY A 275 9.21 6.04 11.85
N ALA A 276 9.08 5.07 12.76
CA ALA A 276 9.08 5.32 14.21
C ALA A 276 10.35 6.05 14.68
N GLY A 277 11.50 5.80 14.05
CA GLY A 277 12.76 6.49 14.34
C GLY A 277 12.72 8.00 14.04
N LEU A 278 11.90 8.47 13.09
CA LEU A 278 11.74 9.89 12.76
C LEU A 278 11.03 10.65 13.89
N MET A 279 10.17 9.97 14.64
CA MET A 279 9.44 10.55 15.77
C MET A 279 10.20 10.42 17.08
N LEU A 280 11.07 9.42 17.21
CA LEU A 280 11.76 9.09 18.45
C LEU A 280 12.70 10.22 18.91
N LEU A 281 13.57 10.72 18.04
CA LEU A 281 14.53 11.76 18.38
C LEU A 281 13.84 13.09 18.76
N PRO A 282 12.89 13.61 17.99
CA PRO A 282 12.10 14.78 18.38
C PRO A 282 11.33 14.57 19.70
N CYS A 283 10.78 13.37 19.92
CA CYS A 283 10.11 13.03 21.17
C CYS A 283 11.08 13.07 22.37
N ALA A 284 12.30 12.56 22.20
CA ALA A 284 13.33 12.60 23.24
C ALA A 284 13.69 14.04 23.64
N VAL A 285 13.86 14.92 22.65
CA VAL A 285 14.10 16.36 22.87
C VAL A 285 12.94 16.99 23.63
N THR A 286 11.72 16.82 23.15
CA THR A 286 10.50 17.36 23.78
C THR A 286 10.33 16.83 25.20
N THR A 287 10.55 15.53 25.43
CA THR A 287 10.45 14.89 26.74
C THR A 287 11.49 15.47 27.72
N GLY A 288 12.75 15.61 27.28
CA GLY A 288 13.80 16.21 28.11
C GLY A 288 13.47 17.63 28.58
N PHE A 289 13.03 18.48 27.64
CA PHE A 289 12.64 19.84 27.97
C PHE A 289 11.36 19.94 28.82
N ARG A 290 10.37 19.09 28.60
CA ARG A 290 9.16 19.03 29.41
C ARG A 290 9.47 18.60 30.86
N ILE A 291 10.32 17.58 31.03
CA ILE A 291 10.75 17.14 32.39
C ILE A 291 11.53 18.27 33.07
N TRP A 292 12.44 18.89 32.33
CA TRP A 292 13.16 20.04 32.87
C TRP A 292 12.21 21.16 33.28
N ALA A 293 11.21 21.50 32.49
CA ALA A 293 10.21 22.51 32.79
C ALA A 293 9.34 22.18 34.04
N LEU A 294 9.24 20.88 34.42
CA LEU A 294 8.50 20.45 35.61
C LEU A 294 9.31 20.49 36.90
N LEU A 295 10.64 20.55 36.84
CA LEU A 295 11.48 20.51 38.03
C LEU A 295 11.22 21.74 38.93
N PRO A 296 10.92 21.56 40.21
CA PRO A 296 10.67 22.67 41.12
C PRO A 296 11.94 23.53 41.33
N GLY A 297 11.77 24.85 41.50
CA GLY A 297 12.88 25.80 41.65
C GLY A 297 13.52 26.25 40.32
N LEU A 298 13.16 25.63 39.20
CA LEU A 298 13.64 25.99 37.87
C LEU A 298 12.73 27.03 37.16
N ASP A 299 11.77 27.63 37.87
CA ASP A 299 10.89 28.69 37.34
C ASP A 299 11.63 30.03 37.12
N SER A 300 12.98 29.97 37.10
CA SER A 300 13.79 31.10 36.75
C SER A 300 13.56 31.54 35.31
N PRO A 301 13.13 32.78 35.08
CA PRO A 301 13.02 33.28 33.72
C PRO A 301 14.38 33.50 33.02
N PHE A 302 15.51 33.26 33.70
CA PHE A 302 16.79 33.87 33.37
C PHE A 302 17.96 32.93 33.16
N PHE A 303 17.82 32.05 32.21
CA PHE A 303 18.96 31.38 31.55
C PHE A 303 19.48 32.24 30.40
N VAL A 304 19.86 33.49 30.63
CA VAL A 304 20.13 34.44 29.56
C VAL A 304 21.50 34.31 28.94
N GLU A 305 22.47 33.76 29.68
CA GLU A 305 23.79 33.50 29.09
C GLU A 305 23.83 32.28 28.19
N SER A 306 22.87 31.35 28.33
CA SER A 306 22.67 30.23 27.40
C SER A 306 21.37 30.39 26.62
N VAL A 307 21.35 31.38 25.73
CA VAL A 307 20.23 31.75 24.88
C VAL A 307 19.42 30.57 24.27
N PRO A 308 20.03 29.47 23.81
CA PRO A 308 19.25 28.36 23.23
C PRO A 308 18.31 27.66 24.20
N PHE A 309 18.74 27.43 25.45
CA PHE A 309 17.93 26.72 26.44
C PHE A 309 16.79 27.56 27.01
N TYR A 310 17.04 28.86 27.25
CA TYR A 310 16.00 29.80 27.64
C TYR A 310 14.90 29.94 26.58
N LEU A 311 15.30 30.07 25.34
CA LEU A 311 14.40 30.08 24.19
C LEU A 311 13.41 28.94 24.19
N LEU A 312 13.93 27.73 24.39
CA LEU A 312 13.13 26.52 24.35
C LEU A 312 12.17 26.43 25.55
N ARG A 313 12.54 26.96 26.71
CA ARG A 313 11.69 26.88 27.92
C ARG A 313 10.59 27.95 27.95
N CYS A 314 10.92 29.22 27.73
CA CYS A 314 9.96 30.32 27.88
C CYS A 314 8.89 30.37 26.82
N SER A 315 9.22 29.89 25.62
CA SER A 315 8.34 29.94 24.45
C SER A 315 7.56 28.67 24.20
N ARG A 316 7.84 27.61 24.95
CA ARG A 316 7.33 26.26 24.68
C ARG A 316 7.65 25.75 23.27
N LEU A 317 8.68 26.33 22.63
CA LEU A 317 9.26 25.83 21.40
C LEU A 317 9.66 24.35 21.51
N TYR A 318 9.86 23.84 22.74
CA TYR A 318 10.20 22.45 23.01
C TYR A 318 9.11 21.45 22.59
N ASP A 319 7.88 21.89 22.35
CA ASP A 319 6.82 21.04 21.86
C ASP A 319 6.81 20.92 20.33
N LEU A 320 7.43 21.89 19.62
CA LEU A 320 7.52 21.89 18.15
C LEU A 320 8.33 20.71 17.57
N PRO A 321 9.48 20.30 18.13
CA PRO A 321 10.24 19.18 17.56
C PRO A 321 9.41 17.93 17.39
N PHE A 322 8.58 17.58 18.38
CA PHE A 322 7.72 16.40 18.29
C PHE A 322 6.64 16.56 17.21
N ALA A 323 5.98 17.72 17.13
CA ALA A 323 4.99 18.02 16.10
C ALA A 323 5.61 17.97 14.68
N ILE A 324 6.81 18.55 14.52
CA ILE A 324 7.56 18.50 13.26
C ILE A 324 7.93 17.05 12.90
N GLY A 325 8.42 16.28 13.89
CA GLY A 325 8.71 14.86 13.68
C GLY A 325 7.50 14.06 13.22
N CYS A 326 6.32 14.30 13.81
CA CYS A 326 5.05 13.71 13.39
C CYS A 326 4.67 14.15 11.97
N MET A 327 4.85 15.45 11.64
CA MET A 327 4.57 15.97 10.30
C MET A 327 5.47 15.34 9.23
N VAL A 328 6.77 15.24 9.49
CA VAL A 328 7.74 14.57 8.60
C VAL A 328 7.37 13.09 8.43
N PHE A 329 6.96 12.42 9.50
CA PHE A 329 6.47 11.05 9.42
C PHE A 329 5.25 10.92 8.50
N VAL A 330 4.25 11.79 8.68
CA VAL A 330 3.04 11.83 7.86
C VAL A 330 3.39 12.09 6.40
N CYS A 331 4.20 13.13 6.11
CA CYS A 331 4.63 13.46 4.76
C CYS A 331 5.34 12.28 4.07
N ARG A 332 6.27 11.62 4.78
CA ARG A 332 6.99 10.46 4.25
C ARG A 332 6.04 9.29 3.96
N ARG A 333 5.08 9.02 4.85
CA ARG A 333 4.07 7.97 4.65
C ARG A 333 3.22 8.24 3.42
N PHE A 334 2.81 9.50 3.22
CA PHE A 334 2.08 9.91 2.01
C PHE A 334 2.92 9.75 0.75
N ALA A 335 4.19 10.18 0.75
CA ALA A 335 5.09 10.02 -0.39
C ALA A 335 5.23 8.55 -0.79
N LEU A 336 5.45 7.64 0.18
CA LEU A 336 5.54 6.21 -0.09
C LEU A 336 4.22 5.60 -0.62
N LEU A 337 3.07 6.12 -0.18
CA LEU A 337 1.77 5.70 -0.71
C LEU A 337 1.58 6.18 -2.16
N PHE A 338 2.01 7.40 -2.48
CA PHE A 338 1.99 7.92 -3.86
C PHE A 338 2.85 7.08 -4.79
N ASP A 339 4.09 6.78 -4.39
CA ASP A 339 5.00 5.94 -5.19
C ASP A 339 4.39 4.55 -5.46
N ARG A 340 3.78 3.94 -4.43
CA ARG A 340 3.10 2.63 -4.58
C ARG A 340 1.89 2.70 -5.51
N THR A 341 1.07 3.76 -5.41
CA THR A 341 -0.09 3.91 -6.29
C THR A 341 0.33 4.14 -7.73
N GLU A 342 1.38 4.90 -7.96
CA GLU A 342 1.93 5.13 -9.30
C GLU A 342 2.52 3.85 -9.90
N GLN A 343 3.24 3.05 -9.10
CA GLN A 343 3.74 1.74 -9.53
C GLN A 343 2.61 0.79 -9.91
N LEU A 344 1.56 0.70 -9.06
CA LEU A 344 0.40 -0.14 -9.35
C LEU A 344 -0.35 0.32 -10.62
N ALA A 345 -0.48 1.63 -10.82
CA ALA A 345 -1.09 2.17 -12.04
C ALA A 345 -0.29 1.76 -13.29
N ARG A 346 1.04 1.91 -13.27
CA ARG A 346 1.92 1.49 -14.37
C ARG A 346 1.85 -0.03 -14.64
N GLU A 347 1.81 -0.85 -13.58
CA GLU A 347 1.65 -2.30 -13.72
C GLU A 347 0.29 -2.66 -14.34
N LEU A 348 -0.77 -1.96 -13.92
CA LEU A 348 -2.11 -2.17 -14.47
C LEU A 348 -2.18 -1.79 -15.95
N ASP A 349 -1.62 -0.62 -16.32
CA ASP A 349 -1.57 -0.17 -17.70
C ASP A 349 -0.80 -1.14 -18.59
N ALA A 350 0.33 -1.68 -18.11
CA ALA A 350 1.09 -2.69 -18.82
C ALA A 350 0.29 -3.99 -19.02
N ARG A 351 -0.43 -4.47 -18.01
CA ARG A 351 -1.30 -5.66 -18.13
C ARG A 351 -2.47 -5.43 -19.06
N VAL A 352 -3.09 -4.25 -19.02
CA VAL A 352 -4.18 -3.88 -19.93
C VAL A 352 -3.67 -3.86 -21.37
N ALA A 353 -2.50 -3.25 -21.62
CA ALA A 353 -1.90 -3.22 -22.95
C ALA A 353 -1.58 -4.63 -23.48
N GLU A 354 -1.03 -5.52 -22.67
CA GLU A 354 -0.74 -6.91 -23.01
C GLU A 354 -2.02 -7.68 -23.34
N ARG A 355 -3.03 -7.60 -22.48
CA ARG A 355 -4.33 -8.26 -22.71
C ARG A 355 -5.06 -7.72 -23.94
N THR A 356 -4.96 -6.42 -24.19
CA THR A 356 -5.55 -5.83 -25.40
C THR A 356 -4.87 -6.36 -26.66
N LYS A 357 -3.54 -6.51 -26.62
CA LYS A 357 -2.78 -7.08 -27.75
C LYS A 357 -3.14 -8.55 -27.99
N GLU A 358 -3.28 -9.36 -26.94
CA GLU A 358 -3.71 -10.76 -27.04
C GLU A 358 -5.12 -10.85 -27.66
N LEU A 359 -6.08 -10.06 -27.15
CA LEU A 359 -7.47 -10.05 -27.64
C LEU A 359 -7.58 -9.57 -29.09
N THR A 360 -6.77 -8.58 -29.48
CA THR A 360 -6.74 -8.13 -30.88
C THR A 360 -6.19 -9.22 -31.79
N ALA A 361 -5.11 -9.90 -31.41
CA ALA A 361 -4.56 -11.00 -32.19
C ALA A 361 -5.55 -12.17 -32.31
N GLU A 362 -6.23 -12.55 -31.25
CA GLU A 362 -7.28 -13.58 -31.27
C GLU A 362 -8.46 -13.18 -32.18
N THR A 363 -8.89 -11.91 -32.08
CA THR A 363 -9.97 -11.38 -32.90
C THR A 363 -9.61 -11.38 -34.41
N ASP A 364 -8.37 -11.00 -34.72
CA ASP A 364 -7.89 -10.96 -36.10
C ASP A 364 -7.71 -12.38 -36.69
N ALA A 365 -7.22 -13.32 -35.89
CA ALA A 365 -7.16 -14.73 -36.27
C ALA A 365 -8.56 -15.28 -36.54
N ARG A 366 -9.55 -14.97 -35.71
CA ARG A 366 -10.96 -15.37 -35.91
C ARG A 366 -11.57 -14.76 -37.16
N LYS A 367 -11.30 -13.48 -37.45
CA LYS A 367 -11.75 -12.83 -38.69
C LYS A 367 -11.15 -13.49 -39.91
N SER A 368 -9.85 -13.77 -39.92
CA SER A 368 -9.17 -14.44 -41.03
C SER A 368 -9.75 -15.83 -41.28
N MET A 369 -10.01 -16.60 -40.21
CA MET A 369 -10.68 -17.88 -40.27
C MET A 369 -12.07 -17.78 -40.94
N MET A 370 -12.89 -16.81 -40.52
CA MET A 370 -14.21 -16.57 -41.10
C MET A 370 -14.13 -16.24 -42.59
N LEU A 371 -13.17 -15.42 -43.00
CA LEU A 371 -12.97 -15.08 -44.40
C LEU A 371 -12.63 -16.31 -45.27
N ASN A 372 -11.78 -17.21 -44.75
CA ASN A 372 -11.45 -18.47 -45.44
C ASN A 372 -12.68 -19.36 -45.58
N ILE A 373 -13.51 -19.52 -44.55
CA ILE A 373 -14.78 -20.27 -44.60
C ILE A 373 -15.71 -19.71 -45.68
N PHE A 374 -15.87 -18.39 -45.70
CA PHE A 374 -16.72 -17.76 -46.72
C PHE A 374 -16.20 -17.97 -48.14
N HIS A 375 -14.88 -17.95 -48.33
CA HIS A 375 -14.27 -18.24 -49.64
C HIS A 375 -14.55 -19.67 -50.08
N ASP A 376 -14.39 -20.65 -49.20
CA ASP A 376 -14.53 -22.08 -49.48
C ASP A 376 -16.01 -22.49 -49.69
N LEU A 377 -16.94 -21.78 -49.06
CA LEU A 377 -18.38 -21.94 -49.31
C LEU A 377 -18.81 -21.29 -50.62
N ARG A 378 -18.25 -20.14 -50.99
CA ARG A 378 -18.66 -19.39 -52.19
C ARG A 378 -18.36 -20.15 -53.47
N SER A 379 -17.18 -20.77 -53.59
CA SER A 379 -16.74 -21.44 -54.82
C SER A 379 -17.69 -22.59 -55.26
N PRO A 380 -18.01 -23.59 -54.42
CA PRO A 380 -18.94 -24.66 -54.81
C PRO A 380 -20.38 -24.17 -54.99
N LEU A 381 -20.81 -23.18 -54.16
CA LEU A 381 -22.14 -22.59 -54.31
C LEU A 381 -22.32 -21.92 -55.68
N PHE A 382 -21.29 -21.16 -56.11
CA PHE A 382 -21.28 -20.51 -57.42
C PHE A 382 -21.29 -21.54 -58.57
N ALA A 383 -20.53 -22.65 -58.39
CA ALA A 383 -20.55 -23.73 -59.35
C ALA A 383 -21.93 -24.41 -59.49
N VAL A 384 -22.64 -24.60 -58.38
CA VAL A 384 -24.02 -25.13 -58.40
C VAL A 384 -24.97 -24.15 -59.02
N SER A 385 -24.89 -22.84 -58.70
CA SER A 385 -25.73 -21.80 -59.31
C SER A 385 -25.56 -21.72 -60.83
N ASN A 386 -24.31 -21.64 -61.30
CA ASN A 386 -24.01 -21.60 -62.72
C ASN A 386 -24.46 -22.88 -63.46
N GLY A 387 -24.31 -24.04 -62.82
CA GLY A 387 -24.78 -25.30 -63.35
C GLY A 387 -26.31 -25.34 -63.53
N LEU A 388 -27.05 -24.80 -62.58
CA LEU A 388 -28.51 -24.68 -62.66
C LEU A 388 -28.93 -23.68 -63.73
N GLU A 389 -28.29 -22.51 -63.83
CA GLU A 389 -28.54 -21.54 -64.94
C GLU A 389 -28.27 -22.14 -66.33
N THR A 390 -27.21 -22.98 -66.41
CA THR A 390 -26.91 -23.69 -67.66
C THR A 390 -27.99 -24.69 -67.98
N LEU A 391 -28.54 -25.39 -66.98
CA LEU A 391 -29.66 -26.35 -67.22
C LEU A 391 -30.96 -25.65 -67.57
N GLU A 392 -31.20 -24.45 -67.06
CA GLU A 392 -32.35 -23.62 -67.48
C GLU A 392 -32.25 -23.22 -68.95
N SER A 393 -31.04 -22.94 -69.44
CA SER A 393 -30.78 -22.52 -70.83
C SER A 393 -30.68 -23.69 -71.84
N ALA A 394 -30.18 -24.84 -71.37
CA ALA A 394 -29.92 -26.05 -72.14
C ALA A 394 -30.30 -27.34 -71.37
N PRO A 395 -31.58 -27.68 -71.25
CA PRO A 395 -32.04 -28.84 -70.49
C PRO A 395 -31.44 -30.19 -70.94
N GLU A 396 -31.04 -30.30 -72.19
CA GLU A 396 -30.36 -31.48 -72.77
C GLU A 396 -28.98 -31.74 -72.11
N ALA A 397 -28.36 -30.78 -71.44
CA ALA A 397 -27.10 -30.94 -70.76
C ALA A 397 -27.23 -31.66 -69.36
N LEU A 398 -28.46 -31.95 -68.93
CA LEU A 398 -28.75 -32.58 -67.63
C LEU A 398 -27.94 -33.87 -67.38
N PRO A 399 -27.82 -34.85 -68.27
CA PRO A 399 -27.08 -36.09 -68.00
C PRO A 399 -25.58 -35.84 -67.77
N ALA A 400 -25.03 -34.81 -68.43
CA ALA A 400 -23.60 -34.45 -68.27
C ALA A 400 -23.31 -33.62 -67.02
N LEU A 401 -24.21 -32.70 -66.67
CA LEU A 401 -24.03 -31.79 -65.53
C LEU A 401 -24.49 -32.36 -64.18
N LEU A 402 -25.47 -33.26 -64.14
CA LEU A 402 -26.06 -33.80 -62.96
C LEU A 402 -25.03 -34.48 -61.99
N PRO A 403 -24.05 -35.28 -62.46
CA PRO A 403 -23.04 -35.88 -61.63
C PRO A 403 -22.15 -34.82 -60.94
N ALA A 404 -21.75 -33.81 -61.74
CA ALA A 404 -20.92 -32.72 -61.22
C ALA A 404 -21.66 -31.87 -60.18
N LEU A 405 -22.93 -31.54 -60.42
CA LEU A 405 -23.77 -30.82 -59.46
C LEU A 405 -23.98 -31.61 -58.16
N ARG A 406 -24.27 -32.92 -58.29
CA ARG A 406 -24.37 -33.80 -57.08
C ARG A 406 -23.09 -33.82 -56.29
N GLN A 407 -21.94 -33.90 -56.90
CA GLN A 407 -20.65 -33.88 -56.26
C GLN A 407 -20.43 -32.54 -55.49
N ARG A 408 -20.81 -31.39 -56.09
CA ARG A 408 -20.69 -30.08 -55.45
C ARG A 408 -21.64 -29.92 -54.25
N VAL A 409 -22.87 -30.41 -54.36
CA VAL A 409 -23.84 -30.41 -53.26
C VAL A 409 -23.34 -31.30 -52.09
N GLU A 410 -22.83 -32.49 -52.42
CA GLU A 410 -22.28 -33.39 -51.41
C GLU A 410 -21.04 -32.81 -50.73
N PHE A 411 -20.17 -32.12 -51.43
CA PHE A 411 -19.04 -31.39 -50.86
C PHE A 411 -19.52 -30.30 -49.91
N LEU A 412 -20.52 -29.48 -50.30
CA LEU A 412 -21.10 -28.46 -49.43
C LEU A 412 -21.72 -29.06 -48.16
N ARG A 413 -22.41 -30.21 -48.28
CA ARG A 413 -22.97 -30.92 -47.11
C ARG A 413 -21.87 -31.33 -46.14
N ARG A 414 -20.79 -31.95 -46.63
CA ARG A 414 -19.64 -32.37 -45.77
C ARG A 414 -18.96 -31.14 -45.13
N LEU A 415 -18.71 -30.09 -45.89
CA LEU A 415 -18.10 -28.87 -45.39
C LEU A 415 -18.93 -28.26 -44.26
N THR A 416 -20.26 -28.19 -44.38
CA THR A 416 -21.13 -27.66 -43.31
C THR A 416 -21.16 -28.55 -42.09
N GLU A 417 -21.14 -29.89 -42.25
CA GLU A 417 -21.05 -30.86 -41.15
C GLU A 417 -19.71 -30.75 -40.39
N ASP A 418 -18.59 -30.64 -41.13
CA ASP A 418 -17.25 -30.46 -40.58
C ASP A 418 -17.14 -29.14 -39.81
N LEU A 419 -17.66 -28.02 -40.36
CA LEU A 419 -17.70 -26.73 -39.70
C LEU A 419 -18.50 -26.75 -38.42
N PHE A 420 -19.68 -27.41 -38.42
CA PHE A 420 -20.52 -27.54 -37.25
C PHE A 420 -19.83 -28.37 -36.16
N LEU A 421 -19.17 -29.46 -36.54
CA LEU A 421 -18.43 -30.32 -35.64
C LEU A 421 -17.21 -29.60 -35.07
N ALA A 422 -16.43 -28.89 -35.90
CA ALA A 422 -15.31 -28.10 -35.47
C ALA A 422 -15.72 -27.00 -34.47
N ALA A 423 -16.86 -26.33 -34.70
CA ALA A 423 -17.40 -25.34 -33.78
C ALA A 423 -17.82 -25.95 -32.43
N LYS A 424 -18.42 -27.16 -32.41
CA LYS A 424 -18.75 -27.88 -31.18
C LYS A 424 -17.50 -28.33 -30.39
N LEU A 425 -16.47 -28.77 -31.08
CA LEU A 425 -15.18 -29.16 -30.51
C LEU A 425 -14.51 -27.96 -29.87
N GLU A 426 -14.48 -26.81 -30.56
CA GLU A 426 -13.90 -25.57 -30.02
C GLU A 426 -14.59 -25.07 -28.75
N GLN A 427 -15.93 -25.19 -28.71
CA GLN A 427 -16.71 -24.80 -27.53
C GLN A 427 -16.71 -25.87 -26.42
N LYS A 428 -16.02 -27.00 -26.61
CA LYS A 428 -16.03 -28.15 -25.69
C LYS A 428 -17.46 -28.67 -25.39
N GLN A 429 -18.35 -28.53 -26.35
CA GLN A 429 -19.76 -28.91 -26.22
C GLN A 429 -20.07 -30.29 -26.82
N LEU A 430 -19.08 -30.96 -27.41
CA LEU A 430 -19.27 -32.32 -27.91
C LEU A 430 -19.21 -33.30 -26.74
N LEU A 431 -20.32 -33.97 -26.50
CA LEU A 431 -20.42 -35.07 -25.58
C LEU A 431 -20.32 -36.38 -26.39
N LEU A 432 -19.38 -37.26 -26.04
CA LEU A 432 -19.27 -38.58 -26.62
C LEU A 432 -20.32 -39.52 -26.02
N ASN A 433 -20.92 -40.34 -26.88
CA ASN A 433 -21.77 -41.43 -26.42
C ASN A 433 -20.90 -42.71 -26.32
N GLU A 434 -20.10 -42.76 -25.28
CA GLU A 434 -19.09 -43.80 -25.09
C GLU A 434 -19.71 -45.12 -24.67
N ASP A 435 -19.34 -46.19 -25.40
CA ASP A 435 -19.70 -47.58 -25.12
C ASP A 435 -18.52 -48.49 -25.48
N ARG A 436 -18.63 -49.78 -25.19
CA ARG A 436 -17.65 -50.78 -25.59
C ARG A 436 -17.73 -50.97 -27.13
N ALA A 437 -16.68 -50.56 -27.81
CA ALA A 437 -16.54 -50.66 -29.27
C ALA A 437 -15.37 -51.57 -29.64
N ALA A 438 -15.45 -52.23 -30.78
CA ALA A 438 -14.39 -53.06 -31.36
C ALA A 438 -13.73 -52.27 -32.51
N LEU A 439 -12.59 -51.64 -32.26
CA LEU A 439 -11.94 -50.74 -33.22
C LEU A 439 -11.57 -51.43 -34.53
N ASN A 440 -11.26 -52.75 -34.51
CA ASN A 440 -11.04 -53.57 -35.72
C ASN A 440 -12.34 -53.77 -36.54
N GLU A 441 -13.50 -53.87 -35.90
CA GLU A 441 -14.80 -53.96 -36.59
C GLU A 441 -15.17 -52.61 -37.23
N GLU A 442 -14.94 -51.52 -36.53
CA GLU A 442 -15.13 -50.16 -37.05
C GLU A 442 -14.22 -49.89 -38.27
N ALA A 443 -12.97 -50.32 -38.21
CA ALA A 443 -12.06 -50.24 -39.36
C ALA A 443 -12.53 -51.07 -40.56
N ALA A 444 -13.08 -52.30 -40.31
CA ALA A 444 -13.63 -53.14 -41.34
C ALA A 444 -14.87 -52.51 -42.00
N ALA A 445 -15.77 -51.91 -41.21
CA ALA A 445 -16.96 -51.24 -41.69
C ALA A 445 -16.58 -50.02 -42.60
N VAL A 446 -15.60 -49.22 -42.16
CA VAL A 446 -15.11 -48.08 -42.93
C VAL A 446 -14.42 -48.53 -44.22
N CYS A 447 -13.55 -49.53 -44.18
CA CYS A 447 -12.92 -50.04 -45.40
C CYS A 447 -13.96 -50.57 -46.40
N ALA A 448 -14.97 -51.31 -45.93
CA ALA A 448 -16.07 -51.81 -46.80
C ALA A 448 -16.86 -50.64 -47.42
N ALA A 449 -17.12 -49.56 -46.66
CA ALA A 449 -17.81 -48.39 -47.17
C ALA A 449 -16.98 -47.60 -48.22
N CYS A 450 -15.66 -47.56 -48.06
CA CYS A 450 -14.75 -46.83 -48.97
C CYS A 450 -14.29 -47.68 -50.16
N GLN A 451 -14.58 -48.97 -50.22
CA GLN A 451 -14.10 -49.88 -51.27
C GLN A 451 -14.52 -49.44 -52.65
N SER A 452 -15.78 -49.04 -52.84
CA SER A 452 -16.28 -48.56 -54.13
C SER A 452 -15.55 -47.33 -54.64
N GLU A 453 -15.18 -46.42 -53.76
CA GLU A 453 -14.43 -45.19 -54.10
C GLU A 453 -12.97 -45.54 -54.48
N ALA A 454 -12.35 -46.45 -53.75
CA ALA A 454 -11.01 -46.96 -54.07
C ALA A 454 -10.98 -47.67 -55.44
N ASP A 455 -11.96 -48.56 -55.70
CA ASP A 455 -12.08 -49.27 -56.95
C ASP A 455 -12.30 -48.32 -58.14
N GLN A 456 -13.17 -47.32 -58.01
CA GLN A 456 -13.39 -46.27 -59.06
C GLN A 456 -12.12 -45.49 -59.38
N LYS A 457 -11.25 -45.27 -58.37
CA LYS A 457 -9.98 -44.59 -58.53
C LYS A 457 -8.85 -45.52 -59.01
N GLY A 458 -9.10 -46.85 -59.03
CA GLY A 458 -8.10 -47.86 -59.33
C GLY A 458 -6.99 -47.99 -58.28
N VAL A 459 -7.34 -47.88 -57.02
CA VAL A 459 -6.43 -48.01 -55.87
C VAL A 459 -6.79 -49.28 -55.08
N ALA A 460 -5.80 -50.12 -54.78
CA ALA A 460 -6.00 -51.32 -54.02
C ALA A 460 -6.15 -51.00 -52.53
N LEU A 461 -7.31 -51.27 -51.90
CA LEU A 461 -7.54 -51.11 -50.46
C LEU A 461 -7.52 -52.47 -49.81
N CYS A 462 -6.54 -52.69 -48.90
CA CYS A 462 -6.34 -53.94 -48.16
C CYS A 462 -6.50 -53.73 -46.65
N LEU A 463 -7.24 -54.61 -46.00
CA LEU A 463 -7.42 -54.59 -44.56
C LEU A 463 -6.80 -55.85 -43.91
N SER A 464 -6.05 -55.64 -42.82
CA SER A 464 -5.58 -56.69 -41.91
C SER A 464 -6.10 -56.43 -40.52
N ALA A 465 -7.16 -57.13 -40.09
CA ALA A 465 -7.90 -56.85 -38.87
C ALA A 465 -8.13 -58.16 -38.02
N ASP A 466 -7.13 -59.03 -38.01
CA ASP A 466 -7.23 -60.35 -37.36
C ASP A 466 -7.16 -60.32 -35.80
N VAL A 467 -6.99 -59.11 -35.24
CA VAL A 467 -6.84 -58.89 -33.80
C VAL A 467 -8.05 -58.16 -33.25
N LEU A 468 -8.63 -58.65 -32.18
CA LEU A 468 -9.71 -57.96 -31.47
C LEU A 468 -9.13 -56.75 -30.70
N LEU A 469 -9.70 -55.59 -30.94
CA LEU A 469 -9.27 -54.31 -30.36
C LEU A 469 -10.41 -53.62 -29.60
N PRO A 470 -10.79 -54.15 -28.42
CA PRO A 470 -11.84 -53.51 -27.61
C PRO A 470 -11.34 -52.16 -27.06
N VAL A 471 -12.10 -51.11 -27.26
CA VAL A 471 -11.85 -49.77 -26.77
C VAL A 471 -13.11 -49.20 -26.12
N TRP A 472 -12.97 -48.22 -25.28
CA TRP A 472 -14.07 -47.43 -24.74
C TRP A 472 -14.24 -46.19 -25.62
N GLY A 473 -15.39 -46.02 -26.28
CA GLY A 473 -15.56 -44.88 -27.18
C GLY A 473 -16.88 -44.82 -27.92
N ASP A 474 -17.10 -43.76 -28.63
CA ASP A 474 -18.27 -43.53 -29.48
C ASP A 474 -18.01 -44.11 -30.90
N SER A 475 -18.66 -45.21 -31.24
CA SER A 475 -18.51 -45.94 -32.51
C SER A 475 -18.68 -45.00 -33.71
N VAL A 476 -19.63 -44.06 -33.67
CA VAL A 476 -19.89 -43.14 -34.78
C VAL A 476 -18.70 -42.20 -34.99
N ARG A 477 -18.11 -41.74 -33.87
CA ARG A 477 -16.94 -40.85 -33.92
C ARG A 477 -15.66 -41.58 -34.28
N LEU A 478 -15.51 -42.85 -33.82
CA LEU A 478 -14.40 -43.71 -34.21
C LEU A 478 -14.44 -44.01 -35.71
N GLN A 479 -15.61 -44.34 -36.26
CA GLN A 479 -15.79 -44.49 -37.71
C GLN A 479 -15.44 -43.19 -38.45
N GLN A 480 -15.83 -42.00 -37.93
CA GLN A 480 -15.52 -40.72 -38.54
C GLN A 480 -14.01 -40.46 -38.56
N ILE A 481 -13.27 -40.78 -37.49
CA ILE A 481 -11.79 -40.69 -37.48
C ILE A 481 -11.22 -41.57 -38.59
N LEU A 482 -11.57 -42.83 -38.60
CA LEU A 482 -11.06 -43.82 -39.56
C LEU A 482 -11.43 -43.45 -41.00
N GLN A 483 -12.66 -43.00 -41.24
CA GLN A 483 -13.13 -42.53 -42.55
C GLN A 483 -12.28 -41.36 -43.05
N ASN A 484 -11.96 -40.37 -42.19
CA ASN A 484 -11.10 -39.25 -42.56
C ASN A 484 -9.69 -39.73 -42.97
N LEU A 485 -9.13 -40.70 -42.25
CA LEU A 485 -7.82 -41.26 -42.59
C LEU A 485 -7.82 -42.05 -43.89
N VAL A 486 -8.84 -42.94 -44.08
CA VAL A 486 -8.95 -43.78 -45.29
C VAL A 486 -9.28 -42.97 -46.51
N THR A 487 -10.23 -42.01 -46.45
CA THR A 487 -10.56 -41.15 -47.58
C THR A 487 -9.38 -40.25 -47.99
N ASN A 488 -8.62 -39.71 -47.01
CA ASN A 488 -7.37 -39.00 -47.30
C ASN A 488 -6.38 -39.91 -48.05
N ALA A 489 -6.16 -41.14 -47.59
CA ALA A 489 -5.30 -42.09 -48.26
C ALA A 489 -5.77 -42.37 -49.69
N ILE A 490 -7.09 -42.55 -49.90
CA ILE A 490 -7.62 -42.71 -51.27
C ILE A 490 -7.38 -41.46 -52.11
N HIS A 491 -7.61 -40.25 -51.55
CA HIS A 491 -7.46 -39.01 -52.30
C HIS A 491 -6.00 -38.77 -52.79
N TYR A 492 -5.01 -39.06 -51.94
CA TYR A 492 -3.60 -38.75 -52.26
C TYR A 492 -2.84 -39.91 -52.90
N THR A 493 -3.44 -41.12 -53.04
CA THR A 493 -2.87 -42.25 -53.76
C THR A 493 -3.21 -42.19 -55.25
N PRO A 494 -2.24 -42.23 -56.17
CA PRO A 494 -2.54 -42.29 -57.63
C PRO A 494 -3.12 -43.64 -58.02
N ALA A 495 -3.79 -43.69 -59.19
CA ALA A 495 -4.28 -44.93 -59.76
C ALA A 495 -3.16 -45.95 -59.93
N GLY A 496 -3.40 -47.21 -59.55
CA GLY A 496 -2.43 -48.30 -59.50
C GLY A 496 -1.65 -48.39 -58.18
N GLY A 497 -1.86 -47.45 -57.22
CA GLY A 497 -1.30 -47.50 -55.88
C GLY A 497 -2.08 -48.42 -54.93
N SER A 498 -1.60 -48.54 -53.68
CA SER A 498 -2.19 -49.37 -52.65
C SER A 498 -2.34 -48.67 -51.31
N ILE A 499 -3.37 -49.01 -50.55
CA ILE A 499 -3.61 -48.56 -49.18
C ILE A 499 -3.73 -49.79 -48.31
N HIS A 500 -2.95 -49.83 -47.22
CA HIS A 500 -2.97 -50.89 -46.24
C HIS A 500 -3.47 -50.39 -44.90
N VAL A 501 -4.61 -50.89 -44.44
CA VAL A 501 -5.16 -50.64 -43.11
C VAL A 501 -4.81 -51.83 -42.23
N VAL A 502 -4.07 -51.56 -41.14
CA VAL A 502 -3.55 -52.63 -40.27
C VAL A 502 -3.96 -52.36 -38.82
N CYS A 503 -4.67 -53.32 -38.23
CA CYS A 503 -5.10 -53.28 -36.84
C CYS A 503 -4.12 -54.12 -35.97
N ARG A 504 -3.57 -53.50 -34.91
CA ARG A 504 -2.63 -54.15 -34.00
C ARG A 504 -2.89 -53.75 -32.55
N ALA A 505 -2.55 -54.63 -31.61
CA ALA A 505 -2.46 -54.33 -30.19
C ALA A 505 -0.99 -54.16 -29.82
N GLU A 506 -0.59 -53.03 -29.31
CA GLU A 506 0.82 -52.73 -28.90
C GLU A 506 0.85 -52.16 -27.50
N GLY A 507 1.46 -52.87 -26.53
CA GLY A 507 1.74 -52.34 -25.19
C GLY A 507 0.52 -51.79 -24.42
N GLY A 508 -0.66 -52.40 -24.58
CA GLY A 508 -1.91 -51.95 -23.95
C GLY A 508 -2.64 -50.86 -24.75
N THR A 509 -2.23 -50.62 -25.98
CA THR A 509 -2.84 -49.64 -26.89
C THR A 509 -3.40 -50.33 -28.14
N ALA A 510 -4.60 -49.98 -28.53
CA ALA A 510 -5.22 -50.36 -29.80
C ALA A 510 -4.73 -49.41 -30.89
N CYS A 511 -4.07 -49.93 -31.92
CA CYS A 511 -3.50 -49.18 -33.03
C CYS A 511 -4.16 -49.53 -34.36
N VAL A 512 -4.63 -48.54 -35.11
CA VAL A 512 -5.04 -48.67 -36.48
C VAL A 512 -4.18 -47.78 -37.37
N SER A 513 -3.36 -48.40 -38.21
CA SER A 513 -2.48 -47.69 -39.15
C SER A 513 -3.07 -47.72 -40.54
N VAL A 514 -3.18 -46.56 -41.16
CA VAL A 514 -3.58 -46.41 -42.57
C VAL A 514 -2.32 -45.96 -43.34
N GLN A 515 -1.74 -46.86 -44.11
CA GLN A 515 -0.55 -46.62 -44.93
C GLN A 515 -0.94 -46.51 -46.41
N ASP A 516 -0.55 -45.44 -47.07
CA ASP A 516 -0.73 -45.22 -48.50
C ASP A 516 0.59 -45.21 -49.25
N THR A 517 0.52 -45.44 -50.58
CA THR A 517 1.67 -45.30 -51.49
C THR A 517 1.52 -44.03 -52.35
N GLY A 518 1.04 -42.95 -51.72
CA GLY A 518 0.76 -41.68 -52.37
C GLY A 518 1.99 -40.77 -52.52
N CYS A 519 1.71 -39.49 -52.72
CA CYS A 519 2.75 -38.47 -52.92
C CYS A 519 3.62 -38.21 -51.71
N GLY A 520 3.18 -38.62 -50.49
CA GLY A 520 3.86 -38.29 -49.22
C GLY A 520 3.77 -36.81 -48.87
N ILE A 521 4.29 -36.44 -47.70
CA ILE A 521 4.21 -35.09 -47.13
C ILE A 521 5.62 -34.58 -46.82
N ALA A 522 5.92 -33.35 -47.26
CA ALA A 522 7.21 -32.73 -47.02
C ALA A 522 7.49 -32.55 -45.52
N PRO A 523 8.74 -32.73 -45.03
CA PRO A 523 9.05 -32.62 -43.62
C PRO A 523 8.61 -31.29 -42.98
N GLU A 524 8.65 -30.20 -43.77
CA GLU A 524 8.21 -28.84 -43.35
C GLU A 524 6.72 -28.74 -43.10
N ASP A 525 5.90 -29.57 -43.78
CA ASP A 525 4.45 -29.57 -43.72
C ASP A 525 3.91 -30.56 -42.66
N GLN A 526 4.70 -31.57 -42.27
CA GLN A 526 4.25 -32.65 -41.37
C GLN A 526 3.78 -32.17 -40.00
N GLY A 527 4.34 -31.04 -39.48
CA GLY A 527 3.90 -30.42 -38.24
C GLY A 527 2.57 -29.71 -38.34
N ALA A 528 2.20 -29.24 -39.52
CA ALA A 528 1.03 -28.41 -39.76
C ALA A 528 -0.18 -29.18 -40.36
N VAL A 529 -0.04 -30.45 -40.73
CA VAL A 529 -1.16 -31.21 -41.39
C VAL A 529 -2.39 -31.40 -40.51
N PHE A 530 -2.27 -31.22 -39.19
CA PHE A 530 -3.37 -31.25 -38.24
C PHE A 530 -3.93 -29.86 -37.93
N ASP A 531 -3.29 -28.78 -38.47
CA ASP A 531 -3.81 -27.42 -38.31
C ASP A 531 -5.07 -27.22 -39.13
N ARG A 532 -5.96 -26.37 -38.66
CA ARG A 532 -7.24 -26.08 -39.33
C ARG A 532 -6.99 -25.36 -40.66
N TYR A 533 -7.68 -25.82 -41.70
CA TYR A 533 -7.59 -25.26 -43.07
C TYR A 533 -6.18 -25.36 -43.67
N PHE A 534 -5.35 -26.26 -43.17
CA PHE A 534 -4.06 -26.50 -43.78
C PHE A 534 -4.23 -27.27 -45.10
N HIS A 535 -3.60 -26.76 -46.14
CA HIS A 535 -3.55 -27.37 -47.45
C HIS A 535 -2.11 -27.42 -47.93
N THR A 536 -1.70 -28.56 -48.43
CA THR A 536 -0.41 -28.68 -49.12
C THR A 536 -0.47 -28.08 -50.54
N SER A 537 0.67 -27.79 -51.14
CA SER A 537 0.74 -27.31 -52.52
C SER A 537 0.12 -28.30 -53.54
N ALA A 538 -0.02 -29.56 -53.15
CA ALA A 538 -0.68 -30.62 -53.96
C ALA A 538 -2.21 -30.53 -53.88
N ASP A 539 -2.79 -29.94 -52.86
CA ASP A 539 -4.24 -29.85 -52.60
C ASP A 539 -5.00 -28.95 -53.59
N LYS A 540 -4.31 -28.05 -54.29
CA LYS A 540 -4.94 -27.12 -55.28
C LYS A 540 -5.72 -27.81 -56.39
N LYS A 541 -5.64 -29.13 -56.49
CA LYS A 541 -6.37 -29.95 -57.48
C LYS A 541 -7.52 -30.77 -56.90
N HIS A 542 -7.68 -30.78 -55.58
CA HIS A 542 -8.69 -31.61 -54.93
C HIS A 542 -9.63 -30.78 -54.02
N ASP A 543 -10.91 -31.14 -54.02
CA ASP A 543 -11.95 -30.53 -53.18
C ASP A 543 -11.83 -31.07 -51.73
N SER A 544 -10.79 -30.63 -50.96
CA SER A 544 -10.63 -30.97 -49.54
C SER A 544 -11.01 -29.77 -48.67
N THR A 545 -11.58 -30.03 -47.49
CA THR A 545 -12.04 -28.99 -46.56
C THR A 545 -10.93 -28.47 -45.67
N GLY A 546 -9.78 -29.16 -45.60
CA GLY A 546 -8.70 -28.87 -44.66
C GLY A 546 -9.09 -29.02 -43.16
N LEU A 547 -10.27 -29.59 -42.88
CA LEU A 547 -10.78 -29.81 -41.52
C LEU A 547 -10.74 -31.28 -41.07
N GLY A 548 -10.71 -32.23 -42.04
CA GLY A 548 -10.84 -33.65 -41.73
C GLY A 548 -9.79 -34.20 -40.77
N LEU A 549 -8.50 -33.89 -40.98
CA LEU A 549 -7.41 -34.35 -40.10
C LEU A 549 -7.44 -33.67 -38.74
N THR A 550 -7.76 -32.39 -38.68
CA THR A 550 -7.94 -31.65 -37.43
C THR A 550 -9.08 -32.23 -36.60
N ILE A 551 -10.23 -32.50 -37.23
CA ILE A 551 -11.38 -33.13 -36.57
C ILE A 551 -11.02 -34.54 -36.10
N ALA A 552 -10.31 -35.33 -36.90
CA ALA A 552 -9.88 -36.66 -36.53
C ALA A 552 -8.94 -36.62 -35.30
N GLN A 553 -7.99 -35.70 -35.27
CA GLN A 553 -7.07 -35.51 -34.13
C GLN A 553 -7.82 -35.10 -32.86
N GLU A 554 -8.71 -34.12 -32.92
CA GLU A 554 -9.51 -33.68 -31.77
C GLU A 554 -10.44 -34.78 -31.26
N LEU A 555 -11.07 -35.54 -32.14
CA LEU A 555 -11.88 -36.70 -31.75
C LEU A 555 -11.02 -37.80 -31.12
N ALA A 556 -9.81 -38.05 -31.62
CA ALA A 556 -8.89 -39.00 -31.02
C ALA A 556 -8.49 -38.55 -29.59
N HIS A 557 -8.20 -37.28 -29.39
CA HIS A 557 -7.92 -36.71 -28.08
C HIS A 557 -9.09 -36.84 -27.10
N LEU A 558 -10.33 -36.63 -27.56
CA LEU A 558 -11.53 -36.84 -26.75
C LEU A 558 -11.69 -38.32 -26.30
N HIS A 559 -11.18 -39.27 -27.09
CA HIS A 559 -11.14 -40.71 -26.77
C HIS A 559 -9.85 -41.08 -26.00
N HIS A 560 -9.12 -40.09 -25.44
CA HIS A 560 -7.87 -40.31 -24.70
C HIS A 560 -6.74 -40.94 -25.53
N GLY A 561 -6.78 -40.73 -26.86
CA GLY A 561 -5.81 -41.22 -27.82
C GLY A 561 -5.10 -40.13 -28.59
N GLU A 562 -4.40 -40.54 -29.65
CA GLU A 562 -3.67 -39.62 -30.54
C GLU A 562 -3.60 -40.19 -31.96
N ILE A 563 -3.35 -39.31 -32.93
CA ILE A 563 -3.01 -39.71 -34.30
C ILE A 563 -1.55 -39.31 -34.55
N THR A 564 -0.75 -40.26 -35.00
CA THR A 564 0.65 -40.03 -35.38
C THR A 564 0.84 -40.15 -36.87
N LEU A 565 1.82 -39.42 -37.42
CA LEU A 565 2.16 -39.39 -38.85
C LEU A 565 3.60 -39.82 -39.08
N GLN A 566 3.80 -40.69 -40.08
CA GLN A 566 5.10 -40.98 -40.65
C GLN A 566 4.96 -40.84 -42.18
N SER A 567 5.77 -40.00 -42.82
CA SER A 567 5.64 -39.77 -44.26
C SER A 567 6.98 -39.44 -44.90
N GLU A 568 7.15 -39.87 -46.15
CA GLU A 568 8.32 -39.52 -46.96
C GLU A 568 7.82 -39.18 -48.37
N VAL A 569 8.29 -38.06 -48.91
CA VAL A 569 7.90 -37.57 -50.24
C VAL A 569 8.20 -38.64 -51.31
N GLY A 570 7.16 -38.98 -52.09
CA GLY A 570 7.25 -39.99 -53.17
C GLY A 570 7.15 -41.45 -52.70
N LYS A 571 7.04 -41.72 -51.38
CA LYS A 571 6.89 -43.08 -50.85
C LYS A 571 5.52 -43.30 -50.18
N GLY A 572 4.78 -42.24 -49.89
CA GLY A 572 3.48 -42.26 -49.25
C GLY A 572 3.53 -41.83 -47.77
N SER A 573 2.40 -42.00 -47.09
CA SER A 573 2.20 -41.63 -45.70
C SER A 573 1.59 -42.77 -44.88
N MET A 574 1.84 -42.78 -43.60
CA MET A 574 1.21 -43.69 -42.65
C MET A 574 0.66 -42.87 -41.46
N PHE A 575 -0.64 -42.83 -41.35
CA PHE A 575 -1.34 -42.27 -40.19
C PHE A 575 -1.74 -43.41 -39.24
N THR A 576 -1.42 -43.28 -37.98
CA THR A 576 -1.73 -44.29 -36.95
C THR A 576 -2.58 -43.70 -35.86
N LEU A 577 -3.83 -44.16 -35.74
CA LEU A 577 -4.71 -43.89 -34.60
C LEU A 577 -4.30 -44.80 -33.45
N ARG A 578 -4.08 -44.23 -32.28
CA ARG A 578 -3.74 -44.94 -31.03
C ARG A 578 -4.79 -44.64 -29.97
N LEU A 579 -5.42 -45.64 -29.41
CA LEU A 579 -6.41 -45.56 -28.35
C LEU A 579 -6.06 -46.49 -27.20
N PRO A 580 -6.45 -46.20 -25.97
CA PRO A 580 -6.28 -47.12 -24.85
C PRO A 580 -7.08 -48.42 -25.13
N LEU A 581 -6.40 -49.58 -25.01
CA LEU A 581 -7.03 -50.90 -25.16
C LEU A 581 -7.79 -51.22 -23.85
N LEU A 582 -9.05 -51.66 -23.95
CA LEU A 582 -9.76 -52.20 -22.81
C LEU A 582 -9.10 -53.52 -22.39
N THR A 583 -8.47 -53.50 -21.22
CA THR A 583 -8.03 -54.72 -20.53
C THR A 583 -9.19 -55.20 -19.70
N ASP A 584 -9.60 -56.47 -19.92
CA ASP A 584 -10.66 -57.16 -19.11
C ASP A 584 -10.37 -57.09 -17.63
#